data_42199589e24dc554443ada0df42963d8
#
_entry.id   42199589e24dc554443ada0df42963d8
#
_cell.length_a   1.000
_cell.length_b   1.000
_cell.length_c   1.000
_cell.angle_alpha   90.00
_cell.angle_beta   90.00
_cell.angle_gamma   90.00
#
_symmetry.space_group_name_H-M   'P 1'
#
loop_
_entity.id
_entity.type
_entity.pdbx_description
1 polymer ?
#
loop_
_entity_poly.entity_id
_entity_poly.type
_entity_poly.pdbx_seq_one_letter_code
_entity_poly.pdbx_strand_id
1 'polypeptide(L)'
;GETEHIEQIVAAQGQPEPAPFLCAGIVGFADMMLGEVVEEVIEAHQSASPQRFRGVRHSVGRDPHFPDGIVLRPAPAQLLADTRYRAGLRAVARAGLSYDAMLYHSQIPELTDVARALPDLPIVLDHFGCIIGVGPYVGREQETFVTWRRDIEELARCPNVSVKLGGMGMVICGAHFHEQNQPPGSQELARLWLPYVETCIEAFGVQRCMFESNFPVDKGMFSYAVLWNAFKRLAAGASANEKAELFGRSAARFYRLPAQVQGLLGALPSS
;
A
#
# COMPACT_ATOMS: atom_id res chain seq x y z
N GLY A 1 -22.18 -6.56 -3.10
CA GLY A 1 -20.97 -6.00 -3.76
C GLY A 1 -19.69 -6.69 -3.29
N GLU A 2 -18.52 -6.14 -3.58
CA GLU A 2 -17.23 -6.75 -3.25
C GLU A 2 -17.09 -7.05 -1.75
N THR A 3 -17.41 -6.10 -0.89
CA THR A 3 -17.31 -6.24 0.57
C THR A 3 -18.24 -7.34 1.11
N GLU A 4 -19.46 -7.42 0.61
CA GLU A 4 -20.40 -8.50 0.97
C GLU A 4 -19.88 -9.87 0.55
N HIS A 5 -19.27 -9.95 -0.65
CA HIS A 5 -18.68 -11.20 -1.14
C HIS A 5 -17.54 -11.68 -0.25
N ILE A 6 -16.67 -10.76 0.18
CA ILE A 6 -15.58 -11.10 1.12
C ILE A 6 -16.14 -11.59 2.45
N GLU A 7 -17.17 -10.95 3.00
CA GLU A 7 -17.80 -11.40 4.23
C GLU A 7 -18.43 -12.81 4.08
N GLN A 8 -19.03 -13.10 2.93
CA GLN A 8 -19.55 -14.44 2.64
C GLN A 8 -18.42 -15.50 2.61
N ILE A 9 -17.28 -15.19 1.99
CA ILE A 9 -16.12 -16.10 1.95
C ILE A 9 -15.60 -16.36 3.37
N VAL A 10 -15.44 -15.31 4.17
CA VAL A 10 -14.94 -15.43 5.56
C VAL A 10 -15.93 -16.25 6.40
N ALA A 11 -17.22 -16.01 6.27
CA ALA A 11 -18.26 -16.76 6.98
C ALA A 11 -18.29 -18.25 6.58
N ALA A 12 -18.11 -18.54 5.28
CA ALA A 12 -18.12 -19.92 4.77
C ALA A 12 -16.91 -20.77 5.19
N GLN A 13 -15.77 -20.14 5.43
CA GLN A 13 -14.55 -20.86 5.83
C GLN A 13 -14.47 -21.17 7.33
N GLY A 14 -15.36 -20.57 8.15
CA GLY A 14 -15.25 -20.63 9.59
C GLY A 14 -13.97 -19.92 10.08
N GLN A 15 -13.90 -19.64 11.37
CA GLN A 15 -12.63 -19.18 11.96
C GLN A 15 -11.92 -20.40 12.54
N PRO A 16 -10.75 -20.80 12.00
CA PRO A 16 -9.98 -21.85 12.64
C PRO A 16 -9.51 -21.38 14.03
N GLU A 17 -9.71 -22.20 15.04
CA GLU A 17 -9.14 -22.01 16.37
C GLU A 17 -7.89 -22.92 16.53
N PRO A 18 -6.72 -22.39 16.87
CA PRO A 18 -6.32 -20.99 16.98
C PRO A 18 -5.90 -20.42 15.62
N ALA A 19 -6.15 -19.12 15.45
CA ALA A 19 -5.90 -18.29 14.26
C ALA A 19 -4.90 -18.80 13.18
N PRO A 20 -5.06 -18.45 11.86
CA PRO A 20 -5.00 -17.03 11.48
C PRO A 20 -6.37 -16.44 11.16
N PHE A 21 -6.55 -15.18 11.54
CA PHE A 21 -7.72 -14.42 11.11
C PHE A 21 -7.67 -14.18 9.60
N LEU A 22 -8.60 -14.78 8.87
CA LEU A 22 -8.79 -14.44 7.47
C LEU A 22 -9.41 -13.05 7.38
N CYS A 23 -8.80 -12.21 6.54
CA CYS A 23 -9.33 -10.87 6.23
C CYS A 23 -9.62 -10.03 7.50
N ALA A 24 -8.58 -9.69 8.26
CA ALA A 24 -8.70 -8.89 9.47
C ALA A 24 -9.17 -7.44 9.20
N GLY A 25 -8.98 -6.94 7.98
CA GLY A 25 -9.45 -5.64 7.51
C GLY A 25 -9.74 -5.66 6.01
N ILE A 26 -10.67 -4.82 5.58
CA ILE A 26 -11.07 -4.65 4.18
C ILE A 26 -10.83 -3.20 3.79
N VAL A 27 -10.16 -2.99 2.66
CA VAL A 27 -10.09 -1.72 1.96
C VAL A 27 -10.84 -1.90 0.64
N GLY A 28 -11.93 -1.19 0.45
CA GLY A 28 -12.79 -1.31 -0.72
C GLY A 28 -12.62 -0.15 -1.70
N PHE A 29 -13.20 -0.27 -2.88
CA PHE A 29 -13.25 0.80 -3.85
C PHE A 29 -14.44 1.73 -3.58
N ALA A 30 -14.18 3.05 -3.61
CA ALA A 30 -15.21 4.07 -3.72
C ALA A 30 -14.73 5.17 -4.66
N ASP A 31 -15.63 5.66 -5.52
CA ASP A 31 -15.28 6.71 -6.49
C ASP A 31 -15.27 8.08 -5.81
N MET A 32 -14.09 8.61 -5.54
CA MET A 32 -13.92 9.93 -4.93
C MET A 32 -14.47 11.08 -5.79
N MET A 33 -14.66 10.85 -7.10
CA MET A 33 -15.27 11.85 -7.99
C MET A 33 -16.77 12.03 -7.76
N LEU A 34 -17.39 11.20 -6.95
CA LEU A 34 -18.75 11.44 -6.42
C LEU A 34 -18.79 12.67 -5.47
N GLY A 35 -17.62 13.14 -5.01
CA GLY A 35 -17.55 14.21 -4.03
C GLY A 35 -18.18 13.80 -2.70
N GLU A 36 -19.00 14.66 -2.10
CA GLU A 36 -19.66 14.37 -0.82
C GLU A 36 -20.66 13.19 -0.90
N VAL A 37 -21.26 12.94 -2.07
CA VAL A 37 -22.21 11.81 -2.27
C VAL A 37 -21.54 10.45 -2.05
N VAL A 38 -20.21 10.36 -2.06
CA VAL A 38 -19.48 9.13 -1.75
C VAL A 38 -19.79 8.60 -0.33
N GLU A 39 -20.33 9.44 0.56
CA GLU A 39 -20.77 9.02 1.91
C GLU A 39 -21.76 7.86 1.85
N GLU A 40 -22.70 7.88 0.90
CA GLU A 40 -23.67 6.79 0.73
C GLU A 40 -22.98 5.45 0.38
N VAL A 41 -21.94 5.51 -0.44
CA VAL A 41 -21.14 4.32 -0.79
C VAL A 41 -20.34 3.82 0.40
N ILE A 42 -19.75 4.74 1.17
CA ILE A 42 -18.99 4.42 2.39
C ILE A 42 -19.92 3.76 3.43
N GLU A 43 -21.09 4.32 3.66
CA GLU A 43 -22.11 3.77 4.58
C GLU A 43 -22.55 2.36 4.15
N ALA A 44 -22.72 2.13 2.85
CA ALA A 44 -23.05 0.81 2.32
C ALA A 44 -21.93 -0.22 2.61
N HIS A 45 -20.65 0.16 2.43
CA HIS A 45 -19.52 -0.70 2.78
C HIS A 45 -19.44 -0.96 4.28
N GLN A 46 -19.62 0.07 5.12
CA GLN A 46 -19.57 -0.06 6.57
C GLN A 46 -20.73 -0.93 7.08
N SER A 47 -21.93 -0.81 6.48
CA SER A 47 -23.09 -1.64 6.80
C SER A 47 -22.88 -3.11 6.39
N ALA A 48 -22.24 -3.34 5.24
CA ALA A 48 -21.91 -4.69 4.76
C ALA A 48 -20.84 -5.38 5.61
N SER A 49 -19.89 -4.61 6.18
CA SER A 49 -18.78 -5.14 6.97
C SER A 49 -18.38 -4.19 8.12
N PRO A 50 -19.22 -4.06 9.15
CA PRO A 50 -19.01 -3.08 10.23
C PRO A 50 -17.75 -3.37 11.05
N GLN A 51 -17.29 -4.63 11.09
CA GLN A 51 -16.14 -5.04 11.87
C GLN A 51 -14.82 -5.07 11.08
N ARG A 52 -14.85 -5.11 9.73
CA ARG A 52 -13.65 -5.27 8.91
C ARG A 52 -13.40 -4.13 7.95
N PHE A 53 -14.40 -3.37 7.55
CA PHE A 53 -14.18 -2.24 6.64
C PHE A 53 -13.35 -1.15 7.33
N ARG A 54 -12.20 -0.81 6.74
CA ARG A 54 -11.20 0.06 7.36
C ARG A 54 -10.80 1.25 6.51
N GLY A 55 -10.97 1.16 5.21
CA GLY A 55 -10.50 2.20 4.32
C GLY A 55 -11.04 2.07 2.91
N VAL A 56 -10.68 3.06 2.10
CA VAL A 56 -11.03 3.10 0.68
C VAL A 56 -9.77 3.25 -0.16
N ARG A 57 -9.82 2.72 -1.38
CA ARG A 57 -8.79 2.84 -2.40
C ARG A 57 -9.42 3.28 -3.70
N HIS A 58 -8.90 4.36 -4.27
CA HIS A 58 -9.21 4.80 -5.61
C HIS A 58 -7.88 5.09 -6.31
N SER A 59 -7.50 4.23 -7.26
CA SER A 59 -6.24 4.39 -8.00
C SER A 59 -6.25 5.69 -8.80
N VAL A 60 -5.21 6.49 -8.62
CA VAL A 60 -4.99 7.75 -9.34
C VAL A 60 -3.75 7.70 -10.22
N GLY A 61 -3.19 6.50 -10.40
CA GLY A 61 -1.97 6.27 -11.16
C GLY A 61 -2.07 6.80 -12.58
N ARG A 62 -1.26 7.81 -12.90
CA ARG A 62 -1.10 8.40 -14.21
C ARG A 62 0.32 8.89 -14.40
N ASP A 63 0.89 8.56 -15.54
CA ASP A 63 2.15 9.14 -15.97
C ASP A 63 1.99 9.70 -17.40
N PRO A 64 2.36 10.98 -17.65
CA PRO A 64 2.18 11.63 -18.95
C PRO A 64 3.08 11.03 -20.04
N HIS A 65 4.10 10.27 -19.66
CA HIS A 65 5.06 9.67 -20.58
C HIS A 65 4.69 8.22 -20.95
N PHE A 66 3.61 7.67 -20.38
CA PHE A 66 3.16 6.34 -20.76
C PHE A 66 2.40 6.39 -22.07
N PRO A 67 2.76 5.53 -23.04
CA PRO A 67 1.96 5.31 -24.21
C PRO A 67 0.57 4.81 -23.84
N ASP A 68 -0.43 5.20 -24.62
CA ASP A 68 -1.77 4.64 -24.49
C ASP A 68 -1.72 3.12 -24.59
N GLY A 69 -2.44 2.43 -23.70
CA GLY A 69 -2.55 0.97 -23.70
C GLY A 69 -1.68 0.23 -22.69
N ILE A 70 -0.67 0.87 -22.05
CA ILE A 70 0.06 0.23 -20.93
C ILE A 70 -0.84 0.10 -19.72
N VAL A 71 -1.71 1.07 -19.48
CA VAL A 71 -2.71 1.05 -18.42
C VAL A 71 -4.09 1.04 -19.04
N LEU A 72 -4.90 0.02 -18.72
CA LEU A 72 -6.24 -0.16 -19.31
C LEU A 72 -7.18 1.03 -19.06
N ARG A 73 -7.04 1.70 -17.92
CA ARG A 73 -7.83 2.87 -17.52
C ARG A 73 -6.95 3.86 -16.78
N PRO A 74 -6.19 4.71 -17.47
CA PRO A 74 -5.41 5.76 -16.81
C PRO A 74 -6.35 6.75 -16.12
N ALA A 75 -5.98 7.16 -14.91
CA ALA A 75 -6.71 8.20 -14.21
C ALA A 75 -6.67 9.53 -14.99
N PRO A 76 -7.66 10.41 -14.81
CA PRO A 76 -7.58 11.80 -15.30
C PRO A 76 -6.32 12.51 -14.78
N ALA A 77 -5.80 13.46 -15.56
CA ALA A 77 -4.68 14.27 -15.12
C ALA A 77 -5.06 15.10 -13.89
N GLN A 78 -4.11 15.26 -12.95
CA GLN A 78 -4.26 16.09 -11.75
C GLN A 78 -5.49 15.73 -10.89
N LEU A 79 -5.87 14.45 -10.85
CA LEU A 79 -7.04 13.99 -10.12
C LEU A 79 -6.94 14.31 -8.61
N LEU A 80 -5.75 14.22 -8.02
CA LEU A 80 -5.52 14.58 -6.62
C LEU A 80 -5.67 16.08 -6.33
N ALA A 81 -5.62 16.94 -7.35
CA ALA A 81 -5.88 18.38 -7.23
C ALA A 81 -7.36 18.74 -7.44
N ASP A 82 -8.16 17.82 -7.98
CA ASP A 82 -9.57 18.08 -8.25
C ASP A 82 -10.36 18.33 -6.95
N THR A 83 -11.14 19.39 -6.93
CA THR A 83 -11.89 19.81 -5.73
C THR A 83 -12.97 18.82 -5.32
N ARG A 84 -13.60 18.15 -6.30
CA ARG A 84 -14.61 17.12 -6.07
C ARG A 84 -13.95 15.85 -5.51
N TYR A 85 -12.80 15.44 -6.05
CA TYR A 85 -12.02 14.33 -5.51
C TYR A 85 -11.63 14.59 -4.05
N ARG A 86 -11.13 15.77 -3.75
CA ARG A 86 -10.77 16.19 -2.37
C ARG A 86 -12.00 16.28 -1.45
N ALA A 87 -13.18 16.59 -1.97
CA ALA A 87 -14.42 16.51 -1.19
C ALA A 87 -14.74 15.08 -0.81
N GLY A 88 -14.56 14.12 -1.74
CA GLY A 88 -14.66 12.69 -1.44
C GLY A 88 -13.67 12.23 -0.38
N LEU A 89 -12.40 12.65 -0.45
CA LEU A 89 -11.41 12.32 0.58
C LEU A 89 -11.76 12.90 1.97
N ARG A 90 -12.39 14.10 2.02
CA ARG A 90 -12.92 14.64 3.29
C ARG A 90 -14.04 13.78 3.86
N ALA A 91 -14.89 13.23 3.01
CA ALA A 91 -15.93 12.29 3.45
C ALA A 91 -15.32 11.01 4.05
N VAL A 92 -14.25 10.49 3.46
CA VAL A 92 -13.48 9.35 4.02
C VAL A 92 -12.93 9.68 5.41
N ALA A 93 -12.36 10.87 5.59
CA ALA A 93 -11.84 11.33 6.88
C ALA A 93 -12.95 11.43 7.93
N ARG A 94 -14.10 12.06 7.57
CA ARG A 94 -15.27 12.15 8.47
C ARG A 94 -15.81 10.79 8.89
N ALA A 95 -15.77 9.81 8.01
CA ALA A 95 -16.19 8.44 8.30
C ALA A 95 -15.17 7.67 9.19
N GLY A 96 -14.04 8.27 9.56
CA GLY A 96 -12.99 7.65 10.35
C GLY A 96 -12.25 6.52 9.60
N LEU A 97 -12.24 6.56 8.28
CA LEU A 97 -11.59 5.57 7.42
C LEU A 97 -10.22 6.05 6.94
N SER A 98 -9.41 5.11 6.44
CA SER A 98 -8.14 5.41 5.77
C SER A 98 -8.29 5.53 4.26
N TYR A 99 -7.35 6.22 3.63
CA TYR A 99 -7.19 6.26 2.18
C TYR A 99 -5.90 5.56 1.76
N ASP A 100 -6.02 4.51 0.94
CA ASP A 100 -4.91 3.80 0.34
C ASP A 100 -4.59 4.45 -1.02
N ALA A 101 -3.47 5.15 -1.09
CA ALA A 101 -3.08 5.97 -2.23
C ALA A 101 -2.27 5.13 -3.24
N MET A 102 -2.93 4.58 -4.25
CA MET A 102 -2.30 3.92 -5.38
C MET A 102 -2.04 4.95 -6.49
N LEU A 103 -0.77 5.28 -6.68
CA LEU A 103 -0.28 6.28 -7.64
C LEU A 103 1.11 5.90 -8.15
N TYR A 104 1.66 6.66 -9.08
CA TYR A 104 3.03 6.49 -9.53
C TYR A 104 3.98 7.48 -8.85
N HIS A 105 5.26 7.11 -8.77
CA HIS A 105 6.27 7.89 -8.07
C HIS A 105 6.33 9.37 -8.50
N SER A 106 6.04 9.67 -9.76
CA SER A 106 5.96 11.04 -10.28
C SER A 106 4.85 11.89 -9.66
N GLN A 107 3.85 11.24 -9.02
CA GLN A 107 2.69 11.89 -8.38
C GLN A 107 2.83 12.05 -6.86
N ILE A 108 3.94 11.62 -6.25
CA ILE A 108 4.16 11.76 -4.80
C ILE A 108 4.05 13.22 -4.34
N PRO A 109 4.53 14.24 -5.08
CA PRO A 109 4.29 15.63 -4.71
C PRO A 109 2.81 16.03 -4.62
N GLU A 110 1.96 15.51 -5.53
CA GLU A 110 0.51 15.76 -5.48
C GLU A 110 -0.11 15.13 -4.22
N LEU A 111 0.34 13.93 -3.81
CA LEU A 111 -0.11 13.31 -2.57
C LEU A 111 0.35 14.09 -1.34
N THR A 112 1.54 14.66 -1.38
CA THR A 112 2.05 15.53 -0.30
C THR A 112 1.15 16.74 -0.09
N ASP A 113 0.66 17.35 -1.16
CA ASP A 113 -0.32 18.45 -1.08
C ASP A 113 -1.65 17.99 -0.48
N VAL A 114 -2.14 16.81 -0.86
CA VAL A 114 -3.36 16.23 -0.27
C VAL A 114 -3.16 15.98 1.23
N ALA A 115 -2.05 15.36 1.61
CA ALA A 115 -1.76 15.04 3.00
C ALA A 115 -1.70 16.28 3.90
N ARG A 116 -1.13 17.36 3.38
CA ARG A 116 -1.09 18.67 4.07
C ARG A 116 -2.46 19.35 4.17
N ALA A 117 -3.26 19.24 3.10
CA ALA A 117 -4.60 19.83 3.05
C ALA A 117 -5.62 19.06 3.89
N LEU A 118 -5.37 17.78 4.19
CA LEU A 118 -6.26 16.88 4.92
C LEU A 118 -5.50 16.18 6.06
N PRO A 119 -5.03 16.91 7.10
CA PRO A 119 -4.20 16.35 8.15
C PRO A 119 -4.90 15.28 9.00
N ASP A 120 -6.22 15.29 9.05
CA ASP A 120 -7.04 14.32 9.80
C ASP A 120 -7.32 13.03 9.00
N LEU A 121 -6.95 12.97 7.71
CA LEU A 121 -7.10 11.78 6.88
C LEU A 121 -5.89 10.87 7.06
N PRO A 122 -6.04 9.64 7.61
CA PRO A 122 -4.97 8.66 7.57
C PRO A 122 -4.74 8.19 6.13
N ILE A 123 -3.54 8.40 5.62
CA ILE A 123 -3.15 8.01 4.26
C ILE A 123 -2.06 6.95 4.33
N VAL A 124 -2.15 5.92 3.49
CA VAL A 124 -1.02 5.04 3.23
C VAL A 124 -0.64 5.08 1.76
N LEU A 125 0.63 5.33 1.50
CA LEU A 125 1.20 5.24 0.16
C LEU A 125 1.38 3.77 -0.21
N ASP A 126 0.69 3.29 -1.24
CA ASP A 126 0.84 1.93 -1.74
C ASP A 126 2.16 1.76 -2.51
N HIS A 127 2.81 0.60 -2.34
CA HIS A 127 3.87 0.10 -3.23
C HIS A 127 5.05 1.05 -3.43
N PHE A 128 5.55 1.70 -2.37
CA PHE A 128 6.61 2.72 -2.45
C PHE A 128 6.25 3.91 -3.37
N GLY A 129 4.96 4.11 -3.70
CA GLY A 129 4.53 5.03 -4.75
C GLY A 129 4.75 4.47 -6.15
N CYS A 130 4.71 3.14 -6.31
CA CYS A 130 4.78 2.43 -7.59
C CYS A 130 5.82 3.02 -8.55
N ILE A 131 7.10 2.74 -8.26
CA ILE A 131 8.26 3.28 -9.00
C ILE A 131 8.27 2.70 -10.40
N ILE A 132 8.16 3.56 -11.41
CA ILE A 132 8.12 3.16 -12.81
C ILE A 132 9.54 2.87 -13.30
N GLY A 133 9.74 1.68 -13.91
CA GLY A 133 10.99 1.24 -14.51
C GLY A 133 10.85 0.82 -15.99
N VAL A 134 9.74 1.21 -16.64
CA VAL A 134 9.47 0.89 -18.06
C VAL A 134 9.32 2.16 -18.89
N GLY A 135 9.25 2.02 -20.22
CA GLY A 135 9.09 3.15 -21.14
C GLY A 135 10.26 4.14 -21.04
N PRO A 136 10.00 5.44 -20.86
CA PRO A 136 11.06 6.45 -20.82
C PRO A 136 11.95 6.40 -19.57
N TYR A 137 11.65 5.53 -18.60
CA TYR A 137 12.40 5.35 -17.37
C TYR A 137 13.46 4.25 -17.48
N VAL A 138 13.45 3.44 -18.53
CA VAL A 138 14.47 2.40 -18.79
C VAL A 138 15.85 3.05 -18.94
N GLY A 139 16.85 2.55 -18.19
CA GLY A 139 18.21 3.09 -18.15
C GLY A 139 18.38 4.38 -17.36
N ARG A 140 17.31 4.83 -16.65
CA ARG A 140 17.34 6.04 -15.81
C ARG A 140 17.04 5.72 -14.34
N GLU A 141 17.29 4.48 -13.92
CA GLU A 141 16.92 3.98 -12.59
C GLU A 141 17.54 4.83 -11.48
N GLN A 142 18.80 5.25 -11.64
CA GLN A 142 19.49 6.09 -10.66
C GLN A 142 18.86 7.49 -10.54
N GLU A 143 18.49 8.11 -11.66
CA GLU A 143 17.85 9.42 -11.69
C GLU A 143 16.44 9.33 -11.06
N THR A 144 15.70 8.28 -11.41
CA THR A 144 14.38 7.99 -10.86
C THR A 144 14.47 7.79 -9.34
N PHE A 145 15.47 7.02 -8.86
CA PHE A 145 15.68 6.81 -7.43
C PHE A 145 15.98 8.12 -6.68
N VAL A 146 16.84 8.98 -7.21
CA VAL A 146 17.18 10.27 -6.59
C VAL A 146 15.95 11.17 -6.47
N THR A 147 15.14 11.25 -7.52
CA THR A 147 13.90 12.05 -7.53
C THR A 147 12.88 11.46 -6.55
N TRP A 148 12.64 10.14 -6.63
CA TRP A 148 11.75 9.43 -5.74
C TRP A 148 12.13 9.60 -4.27
N ARG A 149 13.42 9.45 -3.94
CA ARG A 149 13.93 9.61 -2.57
C ARG A 149 13.62 10.99 -2.01
N ARG A 150 13.90 12.05 -2.76
CA ARG A 150 13.58 13.42 -2.36
C ARG A 150 12.08 13.57 -2.05
N ASP A 151 11.22 13.05 -2.92
CA ASP A 151 9.78 13.19 -2.80
C ASP A 151 9.21 12.33 -1.64
N ILE A 152 9.79 11.17 -1.38
CA ILE A 152 9.50 10.33 -0.20
C ILE A 152 9.90 11.05 1.10
N GLU A 153 11.09 11.62 1.16
CA GLU A 153 11.56 12.38 2.33
C GLU A 153 10.64 13.57 2.64
N GLU A 154 10.13 14.24 1.61
CA GLU A 154 9.18 15.34 1.78
C GLU A 154 7.78 14.86 2.21
N LEU A 155 7.27 13.78 1.62
CA LEU A 155 6.00 13.17 2.01
C LEU A 155 6.03 12.68 3.47
N ALA A 156 7.15 12.11 3.90
CA ALA A 156 7.34 11.59 5.24
C ALA A 156 7.20 12.65 6.36
N ARG A 157 7.32 13.95 6.02
CA ARG A 157 7.07 15.06 6.95
C ARG A 157 5.58 15.23 7.29
N CYS A 158 4.70 14.59 6.53
CA CYS A 158 3.26 14.56 6.82
C CYS A 158 2.99 13.44 7.84
N PRO A 159 2.61 13.76 9.11
CA PRO A 159 2.46 12.76 10.16
C PRO A 159 1.30 11.78 9.94
N ASN A 160 0.33 12.17 9.12
CA ASN A 160 -0.84 11.38 8.73
C ASN A 160 -0.56 10.38 7.59
N VAL A 161 0.71 10.29 7.12
CA VAL A 161 1.09 9.37 6.04
C VAL A 161 1.94 8.21 6.55
N SER A 162 1.58 7.01 6.13
CA SER A 162 2.35 5.76 6.25
C SER A 162 2.70 5.22 4.86
N VAL A 163 3.57 4.22 4.78
CA VAL A 163 4.00 3.63 3.52
C VAL A 163 3.99 2.10 3.56
N LYS A 164 3.54 1.48 2.48
CA LYS A 164 3.62 0.03 2.25
C LYS A 164 4.89 -0.31 1.49
N LEU A 165 5.65 -1.22 2.05
CA LEU A 165 6.92 -1.72 1.55
C LEU A 165 6.70 -3.04 0.80
N GLY A 166 6.32 -2.95 -0.47
CA GLY A 166 6.07 -4.09 -1.34
C GLY A 166 5.59 -3.67 -2.72
N GLY A 167 5.13 -4.60 -3.57
CA GLY A 167 4.59 -4.31 -4.90
C GLY A 167 5.65 -3.99 -5.97
N MET A 168 6.94 -4.14 -5.68
CA MET A 168 8.00 -3.91 -6.67
C MET A 168 8.19 -5.07 -7.66
N GLY A 169 7.38 -6.12 -7.55
CA GLY A 169 7.32 -7.21 -8.53
C GLY A 169 6.51 -6.86 -9.79
N MET A 170 5.70 -5.84 -9.74
CA MET A 170 4.85 -5.45 -10.88
C MET A 170 5.69 -5.16 -12.14
N VAL A 171 5.19 -5.57 -13.31
CA VAL A 171 5.83 -5.34 -14.63
C VAL A 171 6.23 -3.87 -14.81
N ILE A 172 5.37 -2.97 -14.38
CA ILE A 172 5.59 -1.53 -14.48
C ILE A 172 6.84 -1.04 -13.71
N CYS A 173 7.29 -1.80 -12.70
CA CYS A 173 8.51 -1.48 -11.95
C CYS A 173 9.80 -1.88 -12.69
N GLY A 174 9.70 -2.50 -13.87
CA GLY A 174 10.83 -2.76 -14.76
C GLY A 174 11.75 -3.93 -14.38
N ALA A 175 11.37 -4.74 -13.40
CA ALA A 175 12.20 -5.86 -12.96
C ALA A 175 12.22 -7.05 -13.95
N HIS A 176 11.25 -7.14 -14.85
CA HIS A 176 11.12 -8.16 -15.91
C HIS A 176 11.30 -9.63 -15.45
N PHE A 177 10.97 -9.93 -14.20
CA PHE A 177 11.12 -11.28 -13.63
C PHE A 177 10.37 -12.36 -14.41
N HIS A 178 9.24 -12.01 -15.03
CA HIS A 178 8.44 -12.91 -15.86
C HIS A 178 9.12 -13.31 -17.17
N GLU A 179 10.16 -12.61 -17.61
CA GLU A 179 10.94 -12.92 -18.81
C GLU A 179 12.17 -13.79 -18.50
N GLN A 180 12.47 -14.00 -17.24
CA GLN A 180 13.62 -14.78 -16.81
C GLN A 180 13.33 -16.29 -16.89
N ASN A 181 14.35 -17.09 -17.19
CA ASN A 181 14.22 -18.55 -17.24
C ASN A 181 13.90 -19.18 -15.86
N GLN A 182 14.26 -18.50 -14.79
CA GLN A 182 13.97 -18.90 -13.40
C GLN A 182 13.49 -17.67 -12.63
N PRO A 183 12.48 -17.82 -11.78
CA PRO A 183 12.03 -16.72 -10.92
C PRO A 183 13.13 -16.32 -9.94
N PRO A 184 13.18 -15.03 -9.51
CA PRO A 184 14.19 -14.52 -8.59
C PRO A 184 14.10 -15.21 -7.23
N GLY A 185 15.26 -15.40 -6.59
CA GLY A 185 15.33 -15.84 -5.21
C GLY A 185 15.17 -14.71 -4.19
N SER A 186 14.88 -15.05 -2.94
CA SER A 186 14.68 -14.06 -1.87
C SER A 186 15.90 -13.18 -1.59
N GLN A 187 17.10 -13.67 -1.85
CA GLN A 187 18.34 -12.90 -1.69
C GLN A 187 18.46 -11.83 -2.78
N GLU A 188 18.09 -12.15 -4.00
CA GLU A 188 18.08 -11.21 -5.12
C GLU A 188 17.05 -10.10 -4.90
N LEU A 189 15.80 -10.45 -4.53
CA LEU A 189 14.78 -9.47 -4.20
C LEU A 189 15.23 -8.55 -3.07
N ALA A 190 15.78 -9.09 -2.00
CA ALA A 190 16.27 -8.30 -0.87
C ALA A 190 17.37 -7.32 -1.32
N ARG A 191 18.33 -7.76 -2.14
CA ARG A 191 19.39 -6.89 -2.66
C ARG A 191 18.85 -5.75 -3.52
N LEU A 192 17.87 -6.03 -4.39
CA LEU A 192 17.28 -5.04 -5.28
C LEU A 192 16.45 -4.00 -4.53
N TRP A 193 15.74 -4.42 -3.50
CA TRP A 193 14.79 -3.56 -2.78
C TRP A 193 15.39 -2.85 -1.57
N LEU A 194 16.58 -3.26 -1.13
CA LEU A 194 17.24 -2.70 0.07
C LEU A 194 17.30 -1.16 0.07
N PRO A 195 17.76 -0.46 -0.99
CA PRO A 195 17.87 0.99 -0.97
C PRO A 195 16.51 1.69 -0.77
N TYR A 196 15.44 1.12 -1.32
CA TYR A 196 14.09 1.67 -1.20
C TYR A 196 13.50 1.46 0.19
N VAL A 197 13.70 0.27 0.75
CA VAL A 197 13.25 -0.08 2.10
C VAL A 197 13.97 0.78 3.14
N GLU A 198 15.29 0.88 3.06
CA GLU A 198 16.09 1.71 3.96
C GLU A 198 15.66 3.18 3.89
N THR A 199 15.51 3.75 2.69
CA THR A 199 15.05 5.13 2.50
C THR A 199 13.69 5.37 3.17
N CYS A 200 12.73 4.47 2.99
CA CYS A 200 11.43 4.62 3.62
C CYS A 200 11.49 4.50 5.15
N ILE A 201 12.25 3.55 5.67
CA ILE A 201 12.40 3.37 7.13
C ILE A 201 13.11 4.57 7.75
N GLU A 202 14.15 5.11 7.12
CA GLU A 202 14.85 6.33 7.56
C GLU A 202 13.92 7.55 7.56
N ALA A 203 13.10 7.72 6.51
CA ALA A 203 12.23 8.87 6.37
C ALA A 203 10.99 8.81 7.27
N PHE A 204 10.26 7.69 7.28
CA PHE A 204 8.99 7.53 7.99
C PHE A 204 9.13 6.99 9.42
N GLY A 205 10.23 6.29 9.72
CA GLY A 205 10.34 5.45 10.92
C GLY A 205 9.54 4.14 10.79
N VAL A 206 9.99 3.09 11.47
CA VAL A 206 9.38 1.74 11.39
C VAL A 206 7.88 1.71 11.71
N GLN A 207 7.41 2.61 12.59
CA GLN A 207 6.01 2.68 13.03
C GLN A 207 5.05 3.16 11.94
N ARG A 208 5.56 3.78 10.87
CA ARG A 208 4.78 4.20 9.70
C ARG A 208 5.13 3.42 8.43
N CYS A 209 5.90 2.33 8.57
CA CYS A 209 6.25 1.41 7.51
C CYS A 209 5.60 0.05 7.75
N MET A 210 5.10 -0.59 6.69
CA MET A 210 4.51 -1.93 6.78
C MET A 210 4.84 -2.75 5.54
N PHE A 211 5.32 -3.99 5.71
CA PHE A 211 5.49 -4.90 4.58
C PHE A 211 4.14 -5.33 4.02
N GLU A 212 4.07 -5.43 2.71
CA GLU A 212 2.90 -5.91 2.00
C GLU A 212 3.27 -6.92 0.91
N SER A 213 2.38 -7.85 0.61
CA SER A 213 2.64 -8.85 -0.42
C SER A 213 2.30 -8.40 -1.84
N ASN A 214 1.36 -7.49 -1.99
CA ASN A 214 0.73 -7.17 -3.27
C ASN A 214 0.19 -8.41 -4.03
N PHE A 215 -0.13 -9.50 -3.29
CA PHE A 215 -0.70 -10.69 -3.90
C PHE A 215 -2.21 -10.53 -4.08
N PRO A 216 -2.76 -11.00 -5.21
CA PRO A 216 -2.14 -11.89 -6.21
C PRO A 216 -1.38 -11.20 -7.35
N VAL A 217 -1.26 -9.87 -7.39
CA VAL A 217 -0.65 -9.14 -8.52
C VAL A 217 0.79 -9.60 -8.78
N ASP A 218 1.62 -9.70 -7.73
CA ASP A 218 3.02 -10.13 -7.87
C ASP A 218 3.22 -11.64 -8.00
N LYS A 219 2.13 -12.44 -7.95
CA LYS A 219 2.21 -13.92 -8.01
C LYS A 219 2.88 -14.45 -9.28
N GLY A 220 2.77 -13.74 -10.38
CA GLY A 220 3.41 -14.12 -11.64
C GLY A 220 4.92 -13.93 -11.67
N MET A 221 5.50 -13.23 -10.69
CA MET A 221 6.91 -12.87 -10.65
C MET A 221 7.71 -13.77 -9.70
N PHE A 222 7.14 -14.09 -8.54
CA PHE A 222 7.76 -14.92 -7.51
C PHE A 222 6.72 -15.54 -6.59
N SER A 223 7.11 -16.56 -5.82
CA SER A 223 6.22 -17.17 -4.85
C SER A 223 6.07 -16.32 -3.58
N TYR A 224 4.94 -16.50 -2.90
CA TYR A 224 4.65 -15.85 -1.61
C TYR A 224 5.75 -16.10 -0.57
N ALA A 225 6.25 -17.35 -0.50
CA ALA A 225 7.33 -17.70 0.42
C ALA A 225 8.64 -16.98 0.09
N VAL A 226 8.99 -16.84 -1.19
CA VAL A 226 10.19 -16.10 -1.63
C VAL A 226 10.09 -14.64 -1.22
N LEU A 227 8.93 -14.00 -1.42
CA LEU A 227 8.68 -12.63 -1.02
C LEU A 227 8.89 -12.40 0.48
N TRP A 228 8.20 -13.20 1.33
CA TRP A 228 8.34 -13.05 2.78
C TRP A 228 9.74 -13.37 3.29
N ASN A 229 10.45 -14.28 2.64
CA ASN A 229 11.87 -14.52 2.95
C ASN A 229 12.76 -13.34 2.52
N ALA A 230 12.41 -12.61 1.46
CA ALA A 230 13.11 -11.38 1.11
C ALA A 230 12.90 -10.29 2.19
N PHE A 231 11.67 -10.10 2.67
CA PHE A 231 11.40 -9.18 3.78
C PHE A 231 12.12 -9.55 5.08
N LYS A 232 12.17 -10.85 5.42
CA LYS A 232 12.97 -11.32 6.57
C LYS A 232 14.45 -11.00 6.42
N ARG A 233 15.00 -11.07 5.21
CA ARG A 233 16.40 -10.70 4.93
C ARG A 233 16.61 -9.20 5.05
N LEU A 234 15.70 -8.39 4.52
CA LEU A 234 15.72 -6.93 4.63
C LEU A 234 15.67 -6.47 6.10
N ALA A 235 14.87 -7.15 6.91
CA ALA A 235 14.74 -6.85 8.33
C ALA A 235 15.76 -7.58 9.22
N ALA A 236 16.77 -8.27 8.67
CA ALA A 236 17.66 -9.13 9.46
C ALA A 236 18.37 -8.37 10.60
N GLY A 237 18.85 -7.15 10.32
CA GLY A 237 19.53 -6.29 11.29
C GLY A 237 18.60 -5.52 12.24
N ALA A 238 17.29 -5.55 12.03
CA ALA A 238 16.34 -4.85 12.88
C ALA A 238 16.13 -5.56 14.22
N SER A 239 15.87 -4.81 15.28
CA SER A 239 15.49 -5.34 16.58
C SER A 239 14.15 -6.10 16.54
N ALA A 240 13.85 -6.90 17.55
CA ALA A 240 12.57 -7.63 17.65
C ALA A 240 11.36 -6.69 17.60
N ASN A 241 11.45 -5.50 18.23
CA ASN A 241 10.37 -4.52 18.18
C ASN A 241 10.19 -3.91 16.78
N GLU A 242 11.26 -3.56 16.08
CA GLU A 242 11.18 -3.04 14.73
C GLU A 242 10.65 -4.08 13.75
N LYS A 243 11.07 -5.35 13.88
CA LYS A 243 10.50 -6.46 13.12
C LYS A 243 8.98 -6.56 13.35
N ALA A 244 8.54 -6.50 14.60
CA ALA A 244 7.13 -6.59 14.93
C ALA A 244 6.32 -5.41 14.33
N GLU A 245 6.89 -4.20 14.27
CA GLU A 245 6.27 -3.07 13.57
C GLU A 245 6.15 -3.35 12.07
N LEU A 246 7.25 -3.66 11.40
CA LEU A 246 7.30 -3.86 9.95
C LEU A 246 6.42 -5.03 9.47
N PHE A 247 6.34 -6.12 10.23
CA PHE A 247 5.59 -7.32 9.85
C PHE A 247 4.12 -7.32 10.28
N GLY A 248 3.69 -6.34 11.11
CA GLY A 248 2.28 -6.36 11.49
C GLY A 248 1.77 -5.22 12.36
N ARG A 249 2.50 -4.77 13.39
CA ARG A 249 1.96 -3.79 14.36
C ARG A 249 1.63 -2.45 13.70
N SER A 250 2.47 -1.96 12.78
CA SER A 250 2.21 -0.72 12.03
C SER A 250 0.93 -0.83 11.23
N ALA A 251 0.71 -1.94 10.51
CA ALA A 251 -0.53 -2.19 9.77
C ALA A 251 -1.74 -2.33 10.70
N ALA A 252 -1.58 -3.06 11.82
CA ALA A 252 -2.65 -3.25 12.79
C ALA A 252 -3.12 -1.92 13.41
N ARG A 253 -2.18 -1.04 13.72
CA ARG A 253 -2.46 0.30 14.23
C ARG A 253 -3.11 1.18 13.16
N PHE A 254 -2.52 1.25 11.97
CA PHE A 254 -3.01 2.08 10.87
C PHE A 254 -4.44 1.72 10.49
N TYR A 255 -4.73 0.44 10.27
CA TYR A 255 -6.06 -0.04 9.90
C TYR A 255 -6.99 -0.30 11.10
N ARG A 256 -6.56 0.02 12.33
CA ARG A 256 -7.37 -0.17 13.56
C ARG A 256 -7.91 -1.60 13.65
N LEU A 257 -7.03 -2.59 13.41
CA LEU A 257 -7.42 -4.00 13.43
C LEU A 257 -7.86 -4.43 14.83
N PRO A 258 -8.72 -5.46 14.96
CA PRO A 258 -9.22 -5.93 16.25
C PRO A 258 -8.11 -6.28 17.24
N ALA A 259 -8.40 -6.11 18.54
CA ALA A 259 -7.44 -6.37 19.62
C ALA A 259 -6.87 -7.79 19.62
N GLN A 260 -7.68 -8.79 19.18
CA GLN A 260 -7.25 -10.18 19.04
C GLN A 260 -6.10 -10.30 18.01
N VAL A 261 -6.18 -9.58 16.88
CA VAL A 261 -5.11 -9.53 15.89
C VAL A 261 -3.86 -8.86 16.47
N GLN A 262 -4.05 -7.75 17.18
CA GLN A 262 -2.95 -7.03 17.84
C GLN A 262 -2.27 -7.89 18.93
N GLY A 263 -3.03 -8.68 19.68
CA GLY A 263 -2.52 -9.63 20.68
C GLY A 263 -1.62 -10.72 20.09
N LEU A 264 -1.99 -11.27 18.92
CA LEU A 264 -1.16 -12.26 18.21
C LEU A 264 0.19 -11.67 17.78
N LEU A 265 0.22 -10.40 17.37
CA LEU A 265 1.46 -9.70 16.98
C LEU A 265 2.37 -9.40 18.18
N GLY A 266 1.82 -9.35 19.39
CA GLY A 266 2.57 -9.21 20.65
C GLY A 266 3.20 -10.51 21.14
N ALA A 267 2.67 -11.66 20.72
CA ALA A 267 3.11 -13.00 21.13
C ALA A 267 4.14 -13.64 20.17
N LEU A 268 4.58 -12.92 19.12
CA LEU A 268 5.61 -13.45 18.23
C LEU A 268 6.91 -13.64 19.01
N PRO A 269 7.51 -14.86 18.98
CA PRO A 269 8.75 -15.11 19.72
C PRO A 269 9.86 -14.19 19.19
N SER A 270 10.63 -13.65 20.10
CA SER A 270 11.86 -12.89 19.87
C SER A 270 12.98 -13.81 19.37
N SER A 271 12.79 -14.44 18.20
CA SER A 271 13.80 -15.30 17.56
C SER A 271 14.55 -14.58 16.45
#